data_862225a8fd178500fb359cec903e6538
#
_entry.id   862225a8fd178500fb359cec903e6538
#
_cell.length_a   1.000
_cell.length_b   1.000
_cell.length_c   1.000
_cell.angle_alpha   90.00
_cell.angle_beta   90.00
_cell.angle_gamma   90.00
#
_symmetry.space_group_name_H-M   'P 1'
#
loop_
_entity.id
_entity.type
_entity.pdbx_description
1 polymer ?
#
loop_
_entity_poly.entity_id
_entity_poly.type
_entity_poly.pdbx_seq_one_letter_code
_entity_poly.pdbx_strand_id
1 'polypeptide(L)'
;MIKENEIIVIDDVIDKQYQEEIKEILIGEGLFQPPIPETVEKPFPWYFVTDVTVGNDPTEPNQGRSGLSHSYVVHDLDDSLLDNDPKLKDLAGTVISEFHYLFVPLLEKVIEGELGLENANVCRGRSFLQFPLNLDTNEPDTPHVDMHRNHFVILYYVVDSEGDTIIYNERWNNDIKPKKYTEKQRVTPKQGRVVIFDGRLYHTAEQSINTTRCIVNYDVAWEKNS
;
A
#
# COMPACT_ATOMS: atom_id res chain seq x y z
N MET A 1 -16.67 -11.36 -9.19
CA MET A 1 -16.79 -9.88 -8.98
C MET A 1 -17.04 -9.63 -7.50
N ILE A 2 -16.12 -8.93 -6.82
CA ILE A 2 -16.25 -8.56 -5.40
C ILE A 2 -17.55 -7.80 -5.21
N LYS A 3 -18.33 -8.19 -4.19
CA LYS A 3 -19.53 -7.44 -3.81
C LYS A 3 -19.14 -6.11 -3.20
N GLU A 4 -19.95 -5.11 -3.44
CA GLU A 4 -19.77 -3.81 -2.78
C GLU A 4 -19.68 -4.02 -1.26
N ASN A 5 -18.65 -3.47 -0.64
CA ASN A 5 -18.32 -3.65 0.78
C ASN A 5 -17.71 -5.02 1.21
N GLU A 6 -17.35 -5.88 0.30
CA GLU A 6 -16.60 -7.09 0.63
C GLU A 6 -15.13 -6.76 0.89
N ILE A 7 -14.54 -7.42 1.88
CA ILE A 7 -13.10 -7.39 2.16
C ILE A 7 -12.61 -8.82 2.00
N ILE A 8 -11.67 -9.03 1.11
CA ILE A 8 -11.09 -10.34 0.86
C ILE A 8 -9.72 -10.38 1.54
N VAL A 9 -9.47 -11.43 2.29
CA VAL A 9 -8.17 -11.71 2.91
C VAL A 9 -7.72 -13.09 2.47
N ILE A 10 -6.57 -13.17 1.80
CA ILE A 10 -6.06 -14.40 1.24
C ILE A 10 -4.62 -14.57 1.71
N ASP A 11 -4.30 -15.74 2.25
CA ASP A 11 -2.93 -16.13 2.55
C ASP A 11 -2.33 -16.88 1.36
N ASP A 12 -1.05 -16.67 1.14
CA ASP A 12 -0.25 -17.46 0.20
C ASP A 12 -0.74 -17.43 -1.27
N VAL A 13 -1.14 -16.24 -1.74
CA VAL A 13 -1.51 -16.02 -3.17
C VAL A 13 -0.37 -16.41 -4.10
N ILE A 14 0.88 -16.11 -3.71
CA ILE A 14 2.11 -16.56 -4.35
C ILE A 14 2.80 -17.61 -3.47
N ASP A 15 3.61 -18.47 -4.08
CA ASP A 15 4.27 -19.54 -3.32
C ASP A 15 5.29 -19.01 -2.31
N LYS A 16 5.61 -19.84 -1.32
CA LYS A 16 6.50 -19.46 -0.20
C LYS A 16 7.89 -19.06 -0.63
N GLN A 17 8.45 -19.73 -1.64
CA GLN A 17 9.78 -19.40 -2.13
C GLN A 17 9.80 -18.01 -2.72
N TYR A 18 8.77 -17.66 -3.48
CA TYR A 18 8.65 -16.32 -4.08
C TYR A 18 8.38 -15.23 -3.04
N GLN A 19 7.64 -15.56 -1.95
CA GLN A 19 7.47 -14.66 -0.82
C GLN A 19 8.81 -14.34 -0.12
N GLU A 20 9.67 -15.34 0.09
CA GLU A 20 11.00 -15.12 0.66
C GLU A 20 11.88 -14.30 -0.28
N GLU A 21 11.84 -14.55 -1.59
CA GLU A 21 12.58 -13.73 -2.59
C GLU A 21 12.17 -12.24 -2.51
N ILE A 22 10.87 -11.94 -2.46
CA ILE A 22 10.38 -10.57 -2.29
C ILE A 22 10.92 -9.97 -0.99
N LYS A 23 10.84 -10.71 0.11
CA LYS A 23 11.32 -10.26 1.42
C LYS A 23 12.82 -9.98 1.42
N GLU A 24 13.62 -10.87 0.86
CA GLU A 24 15.08 -10.71 0.76
C GLU A 24 15.44 -9.46 -0.05
N ILE A 25 14.73 -9.19 -1.15
CA ILE A 25 14.96 -8.01 -1.99
C ILE A 25 14.58 -6.73 -1.24
N LEU A 26 13.44 -6.70 -0.56
CA LEU A 26 12.95 -5.47 0.09
C LEU A 26 13.58 -5.20 1.44
N ILE A 27 13.87 -6.22 2.22
CA ILE A 27 14.32 -6.08 3.62
C ILE A 27 15.74 -6.58 3.81
N GLY A 28 16.16 -7.56 3.00
CA GLY A 28 17.42 -8.28 3.15
C GLY A 28 17.34 -9.39 4.20
N GLU A 29 18.44 -10.05 4.41
CA GLU A 29 18.57 -11.18 5.34
C GLU A 29 18.65 -10.75 6.83
N GLY A 30 18.46 -9.46 7.11
CA GLY A 30 18.59 -8.93 8.48
C GLY A 30 20.04 -8.92 8.99
N LEU A 31 21.01 -9.01 8.10
CA LEU A 31 22.42 -8.92 8.45
C LEU A 31 22.79 -7.51 8.90
N PHE A 32 23.58 -7.41 9.96
CA PHE A 32 24.03 -6.14 10.51
C PHE A 32 24.93 -5.33 9.55
N GLN A 33 25.50 -5.99 8.56
CA GLN A 33 26.33 -5.31 7.57
C GLN A 33 25.51 -4.94 6.34
N PRO A 34 25.56 -3.67 5.92
CA PRO A 34 24.97 -3.31 4.64
C PRO A 34 25.62 -4.14 3.53
N PRO A 35 24.87 -4.52 2.50
CA PRO A 35 25.44 -5.23 1.36
C PRO A 35 26.57 -4.40 0.76
N ILE A 36 27.71 -5.04 0.51
CA ILE A 36 28.82 -4.39 -0.19
C ILE A 36 28.33 -4.14 -1.63
N PRO A 37 28.42 -2.90 -2.15
CA PRO A 37 27.88 -2.57 -3.48
C PRO A 37 28.34 -3.50 -4.61
N GLU A 38 29.52 -4.10 -4.46
CA GLU A 38 30.09 -5.04 -5.44
C GLU A 38 29.47 -6.44 -5.38
N THR A 39 28.72 -6.78 -4.33
CA THR A 39 28.09 -8.10 -4.15
C THR A 39 26.59 -8.09 -4.41
N VAL A 40 25.97 -6.93 -4.54
CA VAL A 40 24.54 -6.76 -4.83
C VAL A 40 24.41 -6.08 -6.19
N GLU A 41 23.91 -6.80 -7.18
CA GLU A 41 23.76 -6.26 -8.53
C GLU A 41 22.89 -5.00 -8.55
N LYS A 42 21.82 -4.96 -7.74
CA LYS A 42 20.93 -3.81 -7.63
C LYS A 42 20.28 -3.77 -6.24
N PRO A 43 20.77 -2.94 -5.31
CA PRO A 43 20.12 -2.77 -4.02
C PRO A 43 18.74 -2.14 -4.20
N PHE A 44 17.77 -2.60 -3.43
CA PHE A 44 16.43 -2.01 -3.46
C PHE A 44 16.47 -0.56 -2.95
N PRO A 45 16.00 0.43 -3.75
CA PRO A 45 16.18 1.84 -3.43
C PRO A 45 15.05 2.34 -2.52
N TRP A 46 15.27 2.35 -1.24
CA TRP A 46 14.39 2.99 -0.27
C TRP A 46 14.66 4.50 -0.17
N TYR A 47 13.58 5.28 -0.11
CA TYR A 47 13.62 6.72 0.09
C TYR A 47 13.02 7.08 1.44
N PHE A 48 13.73 7.90 2.22
CA PHE A 48 13.24 8.37 3.51
C PHE A 48 12.04 9.32 3.33
N VAL A 49 11.01 9.09 4.12
CA VAL A 49 9.80 9.93 4.19
C VAL A 49 9.62 10.38 5.63
N THR A 50 9.44 11.67 5.84
CA THR A 50 9.32 12.26 7.18
C THR A 50 8.02 11.85 7.88
N ASP A 51 6.99 11.58 7.11
CA ASP A 51 5.73 11.05 7.62
C ASP A 51 5.03 10.22 6.53
N VAL A 52 4.87 8.92 6.78
CA VAL A 52 4.20 7.98 5.86
C VAL A 52 2.68 8.06 5.94
N THR A 53 2.15 8.79 6.93
CA THR A 53 0.70 8.93 7.18
C THR A 53 0.12 10.18 6.53
N VAL A 54 0.97 11.09 6.06
CA VAL A 54 0.50 12.30 5.38
C VAL A 54 -0.23 11.88 4.11
N GLY A 55 -1.56 12.01 4.19
CA GLY A 55 -2.43 11.91 3.04
C GLY A 55 -2.28 13.14 2.13
N ASN A 56 -3.09 13.20 1.09
CA ASN A 56 -3.12 14.33 0.17
C ASN A 56 -3.76 15.60 0.77
N ASP A 57 -4.17 15.57 2.03
CA ASP A 57 -4.79 16.71 2.72
C ASP A 57 -3.74 17.50 3.51
N PRO A 58 -3.28 18.66 3.01
CA PRO A 58 -2.25 19.46 3.68
C PRO A 58 -2.73 20.06 5.02
N THR A 59 -4.01 19.93 5.35
CA THR A 59 -4.58 20.41 6.62
C THR A 59 -4.49 19.38 7.72
N GLU A 60 -4.17 18.12 7.39
CA GLU A 60 -3.98 17.07 8.40
C GLU A 60 -2.65 17.27 9.15
N PRO A 61 -2.67 17.09 10.47
CA PRO A 61 -1.47 17.23 11.26
C PRO A 61 -0.46 16.12 10.89
N ASN A 62 0.80 16.51 10.75
CA ASN A 62 1.89 15.56 10.66
C ASN A 62 1.95 14.75 11.96
N GLN A 63 1.86 13.42 11.85
CA GLN A 63 1.88 12.51 13.00
C GLN A 63 3.29 12.08 13.39
N GLY A 64 4.33 12.51 12.63
CA GLY A 64 5.71 12.17 12.91
C GLY A 64 6.06 10.69 12.64
N ARG A 65 5.29 10.02 11.80
CA ARG A 65 5.48 8.61 11.45
C ARG A 65 6.49 8.46 10.32
N SER A 66 7.76 8.70 10.61
CA SER A 66 8.82 8.53 9.61
C SER A 66 8.98 7.07 9.18
N GLY A 67 9.41 6.87 7.95
CA GLY A 67 9.63 5.54 7.38
C GLY A 67 10.37 5.62 6.05
N LEU A 68 10.39 4.52 5.36
CA LEU A 68 10.95 4.42 4.01
C LEU A 68 9.84 4.09 3.02
N SER A 69 9.90 4.66 1.84
CA SER A 69 8.96 4.39 0.75
C SER A 69 9.69 4.16 -0.57
N HIS A 70 9.08 3.39 -1.46
CA HIS A 70 9.51 3.23 -2.83
C HIS A 70 8.28 3.19 -3.75
N SER A 71 8.30 3.94 -4.85
CA SER A 71 7.22 3.97 -5.82
C SER A 71 7.56 3.10 -7.03
N TYR A 72 6.64 2.24 -7.41
CA TYR A 72 6.72 1.38 -8.61
C TYR A 72 5.98 1.98 -9.79
N VAL A 73 4.80 2.53 -9.52
CA VAL A 73 3.91 3.16 -10.48
C VAL A 73 3.55 4.55 -9.98
N VAL A 74 3.74 5.56 -10.80
CA VAL A 74 3.40 6.95 -10.45
C VAL A 74 1.89 7.07 -10.29
N HIS A 75 1.47 7.73 -9.24
CA HIS A 75 0.06 7.96 -8.96
C HIS A 75 -0.61 8.68 -10.14
N ASP A 76 -1.63 8.04 -10.70
CA ASP A 76 -2.51 8.63 -11.70
C ASP A 76 -3.56 9.47 -10.96
N LEU A 77 -3.16 10.69 -10.62
CA LEU A 77 -4.01 11.64 -9.90
C LEU A 77 -4.95 12.35 -10.87
N ASP A 78 -6.24 12.31 -10.59
CA ASP A 78 -7.22 13.18 -11.25
C ASP A 78 -7.17 14.63 -10.73
N ASP A 79 -6.19 14.98 -9.88
CA ASP A 79 -6.26 16.13 -9.01
C ASP A 79 -5.28 17.25 -9.32
N SER A 80 -5.67 18.44 -8.83
CA SER A 80 -4.94 19.71 -8.82
C SER A 80 -3.48 19.64 -8.30
N LEU A 81 -3.08 18.57 -7.64
CA LEU A 81 -1.69 18.34 -7.23
C LEU A 81 -0.77 18.10 -8.43
N LEU A 82 -1.27 17.47 -9.50
CA LEU A 82 -0.53 17.31 -10.75
C LEU A 82 -0.44 18.61 -11.56
N ASP A 83 -1.36 19.54 -11.36
CA ASP A 83 -1.32 20.84 -12.02
C ASP A 83 -0.13 21.69 -11.56
N ASN A 84 0.43 21.37 -10.39
CA ASN A 84 1.60 22.05 -9.83
C ASN A 84 2.94 21.48 -10.33
N ASP A 85 2.94 20.26 -10.89
CA ASP A 85 4.13 19.65 -11.49
C ASP A 85 3.78 18.94 -12.80
N PRO A 86 3.93 19.65 -13.95
CA PRO A 86 3.65 19.09 -15.28
C PRO A 86 4.40 17.79 -15.58
N LYS A 87 5.60 17.59 -15.01
CA LYS A 87 6.39 16.36 -15.24
C LYS A 87 5.76 15.13 -14.58
N LEU A 88 5.14 15.30 -13.41
CA LEU A 88 4.41 14.22 -12.76
C LEU A 88 3.16 13.82 -13.56
N LYS A 89 2.50 14.81 -14.19
CA LYS A 89 1.33 14.55 -15.02
C LYS A 89 1.65 13.67 -16.23
N ASP A 90 2.78 13.90 -16.87
CA ASP A 90 3.23 13.11 -18.02
C ASP A 90 3.63 11.67 -17.62
N LEU A 91 3.91 11.44 -16.34
CA LEU A 91 4.32 10.14 -15.81
C LEU A 91 3.18 9.39 -15.08
N ALA A 92 2.01 10.03 -14.93
CA ALA A 92 0.89 9.44 -14.20
C ALA A 92 0.50 8.06 -14.76
N GLY A 93 0.36 7.07 -13.88
CA GLY A 93 0.04 5.69 -14.24
C GLY A 93 1.19 4.91 -14.91
N THR A 94 2.39 5.50 -15.04
CA THR A 94 3.53 4.78 -15.65
C THR A 94 4.33 4.00 -14.62
N VAL A 95 4.86 2.86 -15.06
CA VAL A 95 5.84 2.09 -14.29
C VAL A 95 7.19 2.81 -14.34
N ILE A 96 7.73 3.18 -13.17
CA ILE A 96 8.99 3.91 -13.02
C ILE A 96 10.10 3.11 -12.33
N SER A 97 9.78 1.92 -11.84
CA SER A 97 10.74 1.05 -11.17
C SER A 97 10.74 -0.33 -11.78
N GLU A 98 11.93 -0.83 -12.07
CA GLU A 98 12.12 -2.21 -12.53
C GLU A 98 11.67 -3.24 -11.48
N PHE A 99 11.69 -2.90 -10.20
CA PHE A 99 11.19 -3.77 -9.13
C PHE A 99 9.67 -4.00 -9.16
N HIS A 100 8.94 -3.31 -10.03
CA HIS A 100 7.53 -3.61 -10.27
C HIS A 100 7.34 -5.07 -10.74
N TYR A 101 8.29 -5.65 -11.47
CA TYR A 101 8.20 -7.03 -11.96
C TYR A 101 8.00 -8.07 -10.85
N LEU A 102 8.50 -7.78 -9.63
CA LEU A 102 8.34 -8.67 -8.47
C LEU A 102 6.87 -8.86 -8.08
N PHE A 103 6.00 -7.94 -8.46
CA PHE A 103 4.60 -7.98 -8.06
C PHE A 103 3.64 -8.34 -9.20
N VAL A 104 4.14 -8.44 -10.43
CA VAL A 104 3.32 -8.82 -11.59
C VAL A 104 2.61 -10.17 -11.36
N PRO A 105 3.28 -11.25 -10.90
CA PRO A 105 2.60 -12.52 -10.66
C PRO A 105 1.53 -12.46 -9.57
N LEU A 106 1.73 -11.60 -8.55
CA LEU A 106 0.74 -11.35 -7.52
C LEU A 106 -0.48 -10.62 -8.10
N LEU A 107 -0.20 -9.54 -8.84
CA LEU A 107 -1.24 -8.70 -9.43
C LEU A 107 -2.11 -9.47 -10.43
N GLU A 108 -1.50 -10.27 -11.29
CA GLU A 108 -2.23 -11.14 -12.24
C GLU A 108 -3.18 -12.09 -11.51
N LYS A 109 -2.69 -12.81 -10.49
CA LYS A 109 -3.52 -13.72 -9.70
C LYS A 109 -4.67 -13.02 -8.98
N VAL A 110 -4.43 -11.83 -8.44
CA VAL A 110 -5.45 -11.06 -7.73
C VAL A 110 -6.43 -10.42 -8.71
N ILE A 111 -5.95 -9.75 -9.74
CA ILE A 111 -6.79 -8.98 -10.67
C ILE A 111 -7.66 -9.91 -11.52
N GLU A 112 -7.06 -10.91 -12.12
CA GLU A 112 -7.78 -11.85 -12.99
C GLU A 112 -8.52 -12.93 -12.20
N GLY A 113 -7.86 -13.49 -11.16
CA GLY A 113 -8.39 -14.60 -10.37
C GLY A 113 -9.47 -14.15 -9.38
N GLU A 114 -9.13 -13.26 -8.47
CA GLU A 114 -10.01 -12.89 -7.35
C GLU A 114 -11.01 -11.79 -7.72
N LEU A 115 -10.56 -10.78 -8.47
CA LEU A 115 -11.39 -9.67 -8.90
C LEU A 115 -12.17 -9.98 -10.17
N GLY A 116 -11.67 -10.86 -11.04
CA GLY A 116 -12.27 -11.18 -12.34
C GLY A 116 -12.32 -9.98 -13.27
N LEU A 117 -11.27 -9.14 -13.24
CA LEU A 117 -11.19 -7.91 -14.05
C LEU A 117 -10.30 -8.16 -15.27
N GLU A 118 -10.89 -8.03 -16.47
CA GLU A 118 -10.18 -8.19 -17.75
C GLU A 118 -9.41 -6.92 -18.17
N ASN A 119 -9.88 -5.74 -17.74
CA ASN A 119 -9.33 -4.44 -18.13
C ASN A 119 -9.11 -3.56 -16.89
N ALA A 120 -8.24 -4.01 -16.02
CA ALA A 120 -7.86 -3.25 -14.84
C ALA A 120 -6.66 -2.35 -15.15
N ASN A 121 -6.69 -1.12 -14.64
CA ASN A 121 -5.58 -0.19 -14.73
C ASN A 121 -4.91 -0.03 -13.37
N VAL A 122 -3.62 -0.34 -13.30
CA VAL A 122 -2.82 -0.06 -12.10
C VAL A 122 -2.54 1.44 -12.06
N CYS A 123 -3.17 2.11 -11.12
CA CYS A 123 -3.11 3.58 -11.00
C CYS A 123 -1.95 4.04 -10.12
N ARG A 124 -1.55 3.22 -9.17
CA ARG A 124 -0.46 3.51 -8.26
C ARG A 124 0.11 2.20 -7.71
N GLY A 125 1.41 2.17 -7.49
CA GLY A 125 2.08 1.06 -6.80
C GLY A 125 3.22 1.60 -5.96
N ARG A 126 3.25 1.21 -4.68
CA ARG A 126 4.29 1.65 -3.74
C ARG A 126 4.50 0.65 -2.62
N SER A 127 5.68 0.69 -2.01
CA SER A 127 5.97 -0.01 -0.77
C SER A 127 6.30 0.96 0.34
N PHE A 128 6.07 0.50 1.57
CA PHE A 128 6.44 1.20 2.79
C PHE A 128 7.15 0.25 3.74
N LEU A 129 8.23 0.74 4.31
CA LEU A 129 8.95 0.11 5.41
C LEU A 129 8.89 1.05 6.62
N GLN A 130 8.18 0.61 7.65
CA GLN A 130 7.95 1.34 8.87
C GLN A 130 8.71 0.66 10.02
N PHE A 131 9.48 1.46 10.74
CA PHE A 131 10.23 0.98 11.90
C PHE A 131 9.33 0.99 13.15
N PRO A 132 9.63 0.15 14.15
CA PRO A 132 8.94 0.22 15.42
C PRO A 132 9.03 1.62 16.02
N LEU A 133 7.90 2.13 16.46
CA LEU A 133 7.84 3.41 17.14
C LEU A 133 7.68 3.15 18.64
N ASN A 134 8.57 3.74 19.44
CA ASN A 134 8.46 3.68 20.88
C ASN A 134 7.34 4.63 21.35
N LEU A 135 6.11 4.20 21.15
CA LEU A 135 4.89 4.93 21.53
C LEU A 135 4.29 4.31 22.77
N ASP A 136 3.74 5.18 23.62
CA ASP A 136 3.03 4.75 24.83
C ASP A 136 1.64 4.16 24.50
N THR A 137 1.14 4.37 23.30
CA THR A 137 -0.19 3.95 22.85
C THR A 137 -0.16 3.45 21.41
N ASN A 138 -0.93 2.39 21.13
CA ASN A 138 -1.20 1.87 19.78
C ASN A 138 -2.32 2.66 19.12
N GLU A 139 -2.20 3.98 19.03
CA GLU A 139 -3.19 4.76 18.31
C GLU A 139 -3.04 4.52 16.81
N PRO A 140 -4.14 4.22 16.09
CA PRO A 140 -4.11 4.13 14.64
C PRO A 140 -3.81 5.51 14.04
N ASP A 141 -3.18 5.49 12.89
CA ASP A 141 -2.98 6.69 12.09
C ASP A 141 -4.30 7.27 11.61
N THR A 142 -4.28 8.50 11.08
CA THR A 142 -5.48 9.15 10.57
C THR A 142 -6.14 8.31 9.47
N PRO A 143 -7.44 7.97 9.59
CA PRO A 143 -8.17 7.28 8.54
C PRO A 143 -8.24 8.07 7.25
N HIS A 144 -7.96 7.43 6.12
CA HIS A 144 -7.93 8.04 4.80
C HIS A 144 -8.51 7.12 3.73
N VAL A 145 -8.66 7.64 2.53
CA VAL A 145 -8.86 6.89 1.29
C VAL A 145 -7.71 7.18 0.35
N ASP A 146 -7.32 6.21 -0.44
CA ASP A 146 -6.18 6.35 -1.32
C ASP A 146 -6.45 7.22 -2.56
N MET A 147 -7.64 7.11 -3.12
CA MET A 147 -8.09 7.92 -4.27
C MET A 147 -9.59 8.22 -4.18
N HIS A 148 -10.02 9.31 -4.80
CA HIS A 148 -11.41 9.76 -4.81
C HIS A 148 -12.24 9.19 -5.97
N ARG A 149 -11.80 8.13 -6.60
CA ARG A 149 -12.49 7.41 -7.69
C ARG A 149 -12.67 5.93 -7.36
N ASN A 150 -13.40 5.21 -8.22
CA ASN A 150 -13.58 3.77 -8.06
C ASN A 150 -12.26 3.05 -8.28
N HIS A 151 -11.77 2.36 -7.25
CA HIS A 151 -10.57 1.54 -7.30
C HIS A 151 -10.64 0.45 -6.24
N PHE A 152 -9.84 -0.59 -6.41
CA PHE A 152 -9.52 -1.55 -5.37
C PHE A 152 -8.15 -1.25 -4.78
N VAL A 153 -8.04 -1.37 -3.48
CA VAL A 153 -6.74 -1.46 -2.79
C VAL A 153 -6.35 -2.93 -2.74
N ILE A 154 -5.15 -3.24 -3.18
CA ILE A 154 -4.50 -4.55 -3.06
C ILE A 154 -3.29 -4.35 -2.15
N LEU A 155 -3.41 -4.81 -0.91
CA LEU A 155 -2.37 -4.66 0.10
C LEU A 155 -1.71 -6.02 0.36
N TYR A 156 -0.42 -6.13 0.10
CA TYR A 156 0.41 -7.31 0.35
C TYR A 156 1.33 -7.07 1.53
N TYR A 157 1.37 -8.00 2.48
CA TYR A 157 2.29 -7.96 3.61
C TYR A 157 3.54 -8.79 3.33
N VAL A 158 4.69 -8.11 3.39
CA VAL A 158 6.01 -8.71 3.08
C VAL A 158 6.53 -9.54 4.25
N VAL A 159 6.17 -9.16 5.48
CA VAL A 159 6.58 -9.83 6.72
C VAL A 159 5.44 -9.91 7.71
N ASP A 160 5.57 -10.84 8.66
CA ASP A 160 4.77 -10.81 9.86
C ASP A 160 5.13 -9.59 10.69
N SER A 161 4.14 -8.85 11.15
CA SER A 161 4.37 -7.72 12.03
C SER A 161 3.16 -7.42 12.91
N GLU A 162 3.39 -6.62 13.91
CA GLU A 162 2.33 -5.90 14.62
C GLU A 162 1.81 -4.74 13.74
N GLY A 163 0.78 -4.07 14.21
CA GLY A 163 0.19 -2.92 13.54
C GLY A 163 -0.82 -3.33 12.47
N ASP A 164 -2.03 -3.62 12.93
CA ASP A 164 -3.12 -4.07 12.08
C ASP A 164 -3.53 -3.01 11.05
N THR A 165 -3.95 -3.47 9.88
CA THR A 165 -4.71 -2.62 8.96
C THR A 165 -6.16 -2.63 9.39
N ILE A 166 -6.72 -1.43 9.61
CA ILE A 166 -8.12 -1.24 10.03
C ILE A 166 -8.89 -0.66 8.86
N ILE A 167 -9.99 -1.32 8.49
CA ILE A 167 -10.91 -0.89 7.46
C ILE A 167 -12.23 -0.52 8.13
N TYR A 168 -12.78 0.64 7.78
CA TYR A 168 -13.99 1.19 8.40
C TYR A 168 -15.22 0.98 7.53
N ASN A 169 -16.39 1.13 8.12
CA ASN A 169 -17.67 1.07 7.39
C ASN A 169 -17.92 2.34 6.56
N GLU A 170 -17.31 3.43 6.96
CA GLU A 170 -17.47 4.73 6.33
C GLU A 170 -16.75 4.74 4.97
N ARG A 171 -17.41 5.37 4.01
CA ARG A 171 -16.95 5.53 2.62
C ARG A 171 -16.75 7.00 2.30
N TRP A 172 -15.78 7.25 1.46
CA TRP A 172 -15.62 8.57 0.86
C TRP A 172 -16.90 8.97 0.09
N ASN A 173 -17.37 10.17 0.35
CA ASN A 173 -18.55 10.75 -0.26
C ASN A 173 -18.35 12.26 -0.46
N ASN A 174 -17.83 12.65 -1.63
CA ASN A 174 -17.69 14.04 -2.06
C ASN A 174 -17.06 14.96 -0.98
N ASP A 175 -15.89 14.59 -0.48
CA ASP A 175 -15.09 15.36 0.48
C ASP A 175 -15.73 15.65 1.84
N ILE A 176 -16.85 15.01 2.13
CA ILE A 176 -17.46 15.07 3.47
C ILE A 176 -16.77 14.04 4.36
N LYS A 177 -15.85 14.50 5.22
CA LYS A 177 -15.20 13.63 6.19
C LYS A 177 -16.22 13.11 7.22
N PRO A 178 -16.21 11.81 7.51
CA PRO A 178 -17.02 11.22 8.57
C PRO A 178 -16.69 11.85 9.93
N LYS A 179 -17.72 12.11 10.73
CA LYS A 179 -17.54 12.60 12.10
C LYS A 179 -17.06 11.52 13.07
N LYS A 180 -17.24 10.26 12.70
CA LYS A 180 -16.88 9.08 13.47
C LYS A 180 -16.59 7.94 12.51
N TYR A 181 -15.62 7.13 12.86
CA TYR A 181 -15.28 5.90 12.14
C TYR A 181 -15.70 4.69 12.96
N THR A 182 -16.32 3.70 12.30
CA THR A 182 -16.72 2.42 12.91
C THR A 182 -15.97 1.29 12.23
N GLU A 183 -15.19 0.56 13.03
CA GLU A 183 -14.40 -0.56 12.53
C GLU A 183 -15.29 -1.61 11.85
N LYS A 184 -14.95 -1.97 10.63
CA LYS A 184 -15.57 -3.02 9.85
C LYS A 184 -14.76 -4.30 9.93
N GLN A 185 -13.47 -4.20 9.71
CA GLN A 185 -12.55 -5.33 9.77
C GLN A 185 -11.15 -4.86 10.13
N ARG A 186 -10.47 -5.71 10.88
CA ARG A 186 -9.09 -5.55 11.27
C ARG A 186 -8.29 -6.74 10.72
N VAL A 187 -7.14 -6.45 10.12
CA VAL A 187 -6.31 -7.47 9.49
C VAL A 187 -4.87 -7.35 9.99
N THR A 188 -4.42 -8.39 10.68
CA THR A 188 -3.04 -8.49 11.16
C THR A 188 -2.10 -8.83 10.01
N PRO A 189 -0.98 -8.09 9.87
CA PRO A 189 0.05 -8.39 8.90
C PRO A 189 0.62 -9.79 9.07
N LYS A 190 0.64 -10.54 7.98
CA LYS A 190 1.25 -11.87 7.90
C LYS A 190 1.94 -12.00 6.56
N GLN A 191 3.17 -12.50 6.55
CA GLN A 191 3.92 -12.70 5.31
C GLN A 191 3.10 -13.49 4.28
N GLY A 192 3.03 -12.98 3.06
CA GLY A 192 2.28 -13.61 1.97
C GLY A 192 0.77 -13.38 2.00
N ARG A 193 0.26 -12.65 2.99
CA ARG A 193 -1.16 -12.26 3.05
C ARG A 193 -1.44 -11.08 2.14
N VAL A 194 -2.56 -11.17 1.42
CA VAL A 194 -3.15 -10.10 0.62
C VAL A 194 -4.48 -9.70 1.22
N VAL A 195 -4.72 -8.40 1.27
CA VAL A 195 -6.03 -7.82 1.60
C VAL A 195 -6.51 -7.02 0.40
N ILE A 196 -7.75 -7.26 -0.01
CA ILE A 196 -8.37 -6.59 -1.15
C ILE A 196 -9.68 -5.98 -0.68
N PHE A 197 -9.88 -4.70 -0.94
CA PHE A 197 -11.12 -4.00 -0.58
C PHE A 197 -11.40 -2.82 -1.51
N ASP A 198 -12.64 -2.35 -1.50
CA ASP A 198 -13.04 -1.12 -2.21
C ASP A 198 -12.28 0.07 -1.62
N GLY A 199 -11.43 0.70 -2.41
CA GLY A 199 -10.55 1.78 -1.99
C GLY A 199 -11.26 3.06 -1.54
N ARG A 200 -12.58 3.16 -1.72
CA ARG A 200 -13.40 4.24 -1.16
C ARG A 200 -13.79 4.00 0.31
N LEU A 201 -13.51 2.83 0.87
CA LEU A 201 -13.63 2.62 2.31
C LEU A 201 -12.49 3.33 3.02
N TYR A 202 -12.82 4.11 4.05
CA TYR A 202 -11.79 4.67 4.91
C TYR A 202 -11.01 3.54 5.57
N HIS A 203 -9.72 3.70 5.60
CA HIS A 203 -8.83 2.72 6.22
C HIS A 203 -7.62 3.40 6.85
N THR A 204 -6.92 2.68 7.70
CA THR A 204 -5.70 3.13 8.35
C THR A 204 -4.84 1.94 8.78
N ALA A 205 -3.67 2.22 9.33
CA ALA A 205 -2.83 1.25 10.01
C ALA A 205 -2.59 1.67 11.46
N GLU A 206 -2.49 0.69 12.33
CA GLU A 206 -1.82 0.87 13.61
C GLU A 206 -0.31 0.83 13.39
N GLN A 207 0.42 1.60 14.17
CA GLN A 207 1.86 1.53 14.14
C GLN A 207 2.36 0.31 14.92
N SER A 208 3.36 -0.35 14.37
CA SER A 208 4.05 -1.41 15.09
C SER A 208 4.91 -0.83 16.21
N ILE A 209 4.91 -1.48 17.36
CA ILE A 209 5.70 -1.05 18.54
C ILE A 209 7.03 -1.80 18.59
N ASN A 210 7.03 -3.10 18.27
CA ASN A 210 8.20 -3.96 18.47
C ASN A 210 8.78 -4.51 17.16
N THR A 211 8.00 -4.54 16.08
CA THR A 211 8.41 -5.18 14.83
C THR A 211 8.43 -4.19 13.66
N THR A 212 9.28 -4.42 12.70
CA THR A 212 9.27 -3.68 11.45
C THR A 212 8.08 -4.12 10.60
N ARG A 213 7.32 -3.18 10.06
CA ARG A 213 6.20 -3.42 9.16
C ARG A 213 6.59 -3.09 7.74
N CYS A 214 6.49 -4.06 6.84
CA CYS A 214 6.75 -3.86 5.41
C CYS A 214 5.53 -4.28 4.60
N ILE A 215 5.02 -3.37 3.79
CA ILE A 215 3.87 -3.57 2.93
C ILE A 215 4.12 -3.12 1.51
N VAL A 216 3.34 -3.69 0.60
CA VAL A 216 3.22 -3.22 -0.78
C VAL A 216 1.75 -2.93 -1.05
N ASN A 217 1.46 -1.73 -1.53
CA ASN A 217 0.12 -1.25 -1.83
C ASN A 217 0.00 -0.95 -3.32
N TYR A 218 -1.00 -1.55 -3.96
CA TYR A 218 -1.42 -1.22 -5.32
C TYR A 218 -2.86 -0.75 -5.33
N ASP A 219 -3.10 0.34 -6.06
CA ASP A 219 -4.42 0.83 -6.37
C ASP A 219 -4.76 0.51 -7.82
N VAL A 220 -5.86 -0.20 -8.00
CA VAL A 220 -6.29 -0.70 -9.29
C VAL A 220 -7.68 -0.16 -9.60
N ALA A 221 -7.77 0.70 -10.61
CA ALA A 221 -9.03 1.19 -11.11
C ALA A 221 -9.60 0.23 -12.18
N TRP A 222 -10.92 0.22 -12.29
CA TRP A 222 -11.61 -0.46 -13.38
C TRP A 222 -12.64 0.49 -14.00
N GLU A 223 -12.78 0.43 -15.30
CA GLU A 223 -13.87 1.07 -15.98
C GLU A 223 -15.08 0.14 -15.88
N LYS A 224 -16.22 0.65 -15.38
CA LYS A 224 -17.48 -0.04 -15.58
C LYS A 224 -17.76 -0.02 -17.09
N ASN A 225 -17.75 -1.18 -17.73
CA ASN A 225 -18.29 -1.29 -19.07
C ASN A 225 -19.70 -0.69 -19.05
N SER A 226 -19.84 0.44 -19.71
CA SER A 226 -21.08 1.22 -19.82
C SER A 226 -22.12 0.50 -20.71
#